data_5a4fce6a0e4cdce2dcc0f1f4efbca756
#
_entry.id   5a4fce6a0e4cdce2dcc0f1f4efbca756
#
_cell.length_a   1.000
_cell.length_b   1.000
_cell.length_c   1.000
_cell.angle_alpha   90.00
_cell.angle_beta   90.00
_cell.angle_gamma   90.00
#
_symmetry.space_group_name_H-M   'P 1'
#
loop_
_entity.id
_entity.type
_entity.pdbx_description
1 polymer ?
#
loop_
_entity_poly.entity_id
_entity_poly.type
_entity_poly.pdbx_seq_one_letter_code
_entity_poly.pdbx_strand_id
1 'polypeptide(L)'
;MKLRFSFTVRIMLPYLVLAVLFAVIFLSEFNEGHGLVVWLSAGGVMASLIMGILHNVWLKKPLKRLRDLIVKLTRGNIPLFNASKATDEIGDLERNLEKHVTNLRGIASFSRSMATGDFTGKFEKLSSEDEMGEALLSLKDSLMGSFKDSESRRREEEIRTWTAQGLAKFSTLFREAEDNLQDLSRVLMKELVEYTEADVGALFIAMDQEGEDEQILELFGSYAFDREKYRHRSFHFGEGLVGRSALEKEVIYITDLPPDYMKIRSGLGEDVPSSILLFPVMLDNNILGVLELASLGEIPEHQIEFVRQLGDALATTLAKVKANLQTKKLFEQTKKQAEELTFQEKVFRQNMEQLEKAQDDYVLREKKLLAEIEALRKDSN
;
A
#
# COMPACT_ATOMS: atom_id res chain seq x y z
N MET A 1 15.54 30.93 -68.33
CA MET A 1 14.35 31.23 -67.57
C MET A 1 13.18 30.39 -68.05
N LYS A 2 12.88 29.19 -67.38
CA LYS A 2 11.76 28.35 -67.86
C LYS A 2 10.49 29.00 -67.26
N LEU A 3 9.67 29.59 -68.09
CA LEU A 3 8.35 30.07 -67.75
C LEU A 3 7.54 28.90 -67.19
N ARG A 4 7.41 28.83 -65.80
CA ARG A 4 6.51 27.89 -65.08
C ARG A 4 5.09 28.44 -65.21
N PHE A 5 4.45 28.11 -66.36
CA PHE A 5 3.01 28.36 -66.42
C PHE A 5 2.29 27.58 -65.28
N SER A 6 1.38 28.26 -64.60
CA SER A 6 0.49 27.62 -63.62
C SER A 6 -0.23 26.46 -64.29
N PHE A 7 -0.43 25.34 -63.57
CA PHE A 7 -1.19 24.17 -64.02
C PHE A 7 -2.51 24.58 -64.70
N THR A 8 -3.16 25.59 -64.20
CA THR A 8 -4.37 26.21 -64.77
C THR A 8 -4.16 26.71 -66.20
N VAL A 9 -3.07 27.43 -66.43
CA VAL A 9 -2.76 27.97 -67.79
C VAL A 9 -2.45 26.88 -68.78
N ARG A 10 -1.73 25.82 -68.34
CA ARG A 10 -1.43 24.67 -69.21
C ARG A 10 -2.68 23.89 -69.65
N ILE A 11 -3.68 23.76 -68.77
CA ILE A 11 -4.90 23.03 -69.09
C ILE A 11 -5.89 23.88 -69.89
N MET A 12 -6.00 25.18 -69.57
CA MET A 12 -6.92 26.07 -70.30
C MET A 12 -6.39 26.49 -71.67
N LEU A 13 -5.06 26.46 -71.89
CA LEU A 13 -4.44 26.90 -73.11
C LEU A 13 -5.00 26.16 -74.37
N PRO A 14 -5.17 24.81 -74.43
CA PRO A 14 -5.76 24.12 -75.56
C PRO A 14 -7.18 24.58 -75.88
N TYR A 15 -8.01 24.78 -74.85
CA TYR A 15 -9.41 25.22 -75.04
C TYR A 15 -9.46 26.66 -75.53
N LEU A 16 -8.53 27.54 -75.11
CA LEU A 16 -8.44 28.90 -75.51
C LEU A 16 -7.93 29.00 -76.93
N VAL A 17 -6.92 28.16 -77.34
CA VAL A 17 -6.45 28.07 -78.70
C VAL A 17 -7.56 27.57 -79.63
N LEU A 18 -8.31 26.58 -79.19
CA LEU A 18 -9.44 26.03 -79.93
C LEU A 18 -10.54 27.06 -80.14
N ALA A 19 -10.87 27.81 -79.07
CA ALA A 19 -11.85 28.91 -79.12
C ALA A 19 -11.41 30.02 -80.08
N VAL A 20 -10.12 30.39 -80.07
CA VAL A 20 -9.57 31.40 -81.00
C VAL A 20 -9.62 30.90 -82.41
N LEU A 21 -9.27 29.61 -82.68
CA LEU A 21 -9.37 29.00 -84.03
C LEU A 21 -10.81 29.05 -84.53
N PHE A 22 -11.79 28.65 -83.71
CA PHE A 22 -13.22 28.70 -84.08
C PHE A 22 -13.69 30.16 -84.29
N ALA A 23 -13.20 31.12 -83.51
CA ALA A 23 -13.51 32.52 -83.67
C ALA A 23 -12.97 33.11 -84.92
N VAL A 24 -11.74 32.70 -85.34
CA VAL A 24 -11.13 33.12 -86.63
C VAL A 24 -11.96 32.60 -87.82
N ILE A 25 -12.37 31.30 -87.74
CA ILE A 25 -13.21 30.70 -88.81
C ILE A 25 -14.56 31.43 -88.87
N PHE A 26 -15.18 31.74 -87.66
CA PHE A 26 -16.41 32.50 -87.63
C PHE A 26 -16.31 33.85 -88.29
N LEU A 27 -15.27 34.60 -88.02
CA LEU A 27 -15.06 35.93 -88.58
C LEU A 27 -14.78 35.88 -90.12
N SER A 28 -14.01 34.87 -90.63
CA SER A 28 -13.74 34.74 -92.03
C SER A 28 -14.99 34.41 -92.88
N GLU A 29 -15.81 33.44 -92.38
CA GLU A 29 -16.98 32.95 -93.07
C GLU A 29 -18.24 33.81 -92.86
N PHE A 30 -18.24 34.68 -91.86
CA PHE A 30 -19.35 35.63 -91.61
C PHE A 30 -19.49 36.63 -92.76
N ASN A 31 -18.36 37.08 -93.36
CA ASN A 31 -18.32 38.03 -94.46
C ASN A 31 -18.67 37.41 -95.80
N GLU A 32 -18.53 36.08 -95.99
CA GLU A 32 -18.79 35.36 -97.24
C GLU A 32 -20.20 34.83 -97.40
N GLY A 33 -21.03 34.93 -96.31
CA GLY A 33 -22.45 34.55 -96.35
C GLY A 33 -22.73 33.04 -96.17
N HIS A 34 -21.72 32.25 -95.81
CA HIS A 34 -21.90 30.79 -95.55
C HIS A 34 -22.53 30.50 -94.21
N GLY A 35 -23.81 30.68 -94.10
CA GLY A 35 -24.58 30.64 -92.86
C GLY A 35 -24.41 29.40 -92.03
N LEU A 36 -24.22 28.21 -92.59
CA LEU A 36 -24.04 26.92 -91.88
C LEU A 36 -22.68 26.87 -91.19
N VAL A 37 -21.61 27.34 -91.81
CA VAL A 37 -20.23 27.36 -91.26
C VAL A 37 -20.11 28.37 -90.11
N VAL A 38 -20.81 29.49 -90.22
CA VAL A 38 -20.90 30.50 -89.19
C VAL A 38 -21.56 29.94 -87.90
N TRP A 39 -22.67 29.23 -88.00
CA TRP A 39 -23.32 28.59 -86.85
C TRP A 39 -22.50 27.47 -86.25
N LEU A 40 -21.82 26.62 -87.04
CA LEU A 40 -20.91 25.57 -86.56
C LEU A 40 -19.70 26.17 -85.80
N SER A 41 -19.11 27.22 -86.27
CA SER A 41 -17.96 27.87 -85.67
C SER A 41 -18.37 28.57 -84.36
N ALA A 42 -19.53 29.24 -84.25
CA ALA A 42 -20.12 29.81 -83.04
C ALA A 42 -20.37 28.74 -82.05
N GLY A 43 -20.93 27.60 -82.46
CA GLY A 43 -21.12 26.40 -81.57
C GLY A 43 -19.78 25.86 -81.08
N GLY A 44 -18.73 25.83 -81.88
CA GLY A 44 -17.39 25.41 -81.44
C GLY A 44 -16.74 26.33 -80.44
N VAL A 45 -16.88 27.63 -80.56
CA VAL A 45 -16.43 28.61 -79.53
C VAL A 45 -17.16 28.33 -78.21
N MET A 46 -18.50 28.20 -78.24
CA MET A 46 -19.28 27.99 -77.06
C MET A 46 -18.96 26.64 -76.38
N ALA A 47 -18.80 25.59 -77.15
CA ALA A 47 -18.41 24.26 -76.65
C ALA A 47 -17.03 24.26 -75.96
N SER A 48 -16.02 24.94 -76.53
CA SER A 48 -14.69 25.06 -75.93
C SER A 48 -14.65 25.88 -74.66
N LEU A 49 -15.45 26.97 -74.61
CA LEU A 49 -15.61 27.74 -73.31
C LEU A 49 -16.30 26.93 -72.23
N ILE A 50 -17.40 26.22 -72.57
CA ILE A 50 -18.10 25.34 -71.61
C ILE A 50 -17.15 24.25 -71.12
N MET A 51 -16.40 23.59 -72.03
CA MET A 51 -15.44 22.52 -71.67
C MET A 51 -14.32 23.04 -70.80
N GLY A 52 -13.83 24.25 -70.98
CA GLY A 52 -12.82 24.89 -70.14
C GLY A 52 -13.37 25.18 -68.73
N ILE A 53 -14.61 25.62 -68.63
CA ILE A 53 -15.28 25.84 -67.34
C ILE A 53 -15.49 24.50 -66.58
N LEU A 54 -16.01 23.49 -67.27
CA LEU A 54 -16.22 22.15 -66.74
C LEU A 54 -14.89 21.56 -66.21
N HIS A 55 -13.84 21.65 -67.01
CA HIS A 55 -12.53 21.16 -66.62
C HIS A 55 -11.97 21.88 -65.39
N ASN A 56 -12.16 23.19 -65.32
CA ASN A 56 -11.77 23.97 -64.13
C ASN A 56 -12.55 23.55 -62.85
N VAL A 57 -13.83 23.24 -62.96
CA VAL A 57 -14.63 22.81 -61.84
C VAL A 57 -14.31 21.37 -61.41
N TRP A 58 -14.21 20.45 -62.39
CA TRP A 58 -14.06 19.01 -62.13
C TRP A 58 -12.65 18.59 -61.75
N LEU A 59 -11.62 19.27 -62.25
CA LEU A 59 -10.24 18.87 -62.00
C LEU A 59 -9.49 19.81 -61.03
N LYS A 60 -9.58 21.14 -61.24
CA LYS A 60 -8.80 22.10 -60.50
C LYS A 60 -9.24 22.25 -59.03
N LYS A 61 -10.54 22.25 -58.76
CA LYS A 61 -11.08 22.41 -57.42
C LYS A 61 -10.67 21.23 -56.50
N PRO A 62 -10.87 19.96 -56.89
CA PRO A 62 -10.43 18.82 -56.08
C PRO A 62 -8.93 18.79 -55.89
N LEU A 63 -8.13 18.97 -56.91
CA LEU A 63 -6.67 19.01 -56.78
C LEU A 63 -6.15 20.12 -55.87
N LYS A 64 -6.81 21.27 -55.85
CA LYS A 64 -6.49 22.34 -54.92
C LYS A 64 -6.80 21.95 -53.47
N ARG A 65 -7.94 21.28 -53.25
CA ARG A 65 -8.31 20.76 -51.91
C ARG A 65 -7.28 19.75 -51.41
N LEU A 66 -6.88 18.78 -52.21
CA LEU A 66 -5.85 17.79 -51.90
C LEU A 66 -4.50 18.45 -51.60
N ARG A 67 -4.05 19.39 -52.43
CA ARG A 67 -2.82 20.16 -52.21
C ARG A 67 -2.86 20.88 -50.86
N ASP A 68 -3.95 21.61 -50.57
CA ASP A 68 -4.08 22.40 -49.37
C ASP A 68 -4.14 21.52 -48.11
N LEU A 69 -4.71 20.32 -48.23
CA LEU A 69 -4.66 19.28 -47.17
C LEU A 69 -3.23 18.79 -46.95
N ILE A 70 -2.52 18.40 -48.00
CA ILE A 70 -1.13 17.93 -47.91
C ILE A 70 -0.23 19.02 -47.30
N VAL A 71 -0.38 20.27 -47.69
CA VAL A 71 0.37 21.40 -47.10
C VAL A 71 0.06 21.56 -45.58
N LYS A 72 -1.16 21.32 -45.13
CA LYS A 72 -1.49 21.32 -43.70
C LYS A 72 -0.82 20.14 -42.98
N LEU A 73 -0.87 18.95 -43.57
CA LEU A 73 -0.24 17.74 -42.98
C LEU A 73 1.28 17.90 -42.85
N THR A 74 1.96 18.48 -43.86
CA THR A 74 3.41 18.75 -43.78
C THR A 74 3.79 19.75 -42.67
N ARG A 75 2.85 20.54 -42.19
CA ARG A 75 3.02 21.45 -41.03
C ARG A 75 2.63 20.79 -39.72
N GLY A 76 2.31 19.49 -39.72
CA GLY A 76 1.85 18.79 -38.52
C GLY A 76 0.38 19.06 -38.11
N ASN A 77 -0.35 19.83 -38.97
CA ASN A 77 -1.78 20.09 -38.68
C ASN A 77 -2.62 19.01 -39.37
N ILE A 78 -3.38 18.25 -38.56
CA ILE A 78 -4.24 17.15 -39.00
C ILE A 78 -5.70 17.65 -38.98
N PRO A 79 -6.20 18.30 -40.07
CA PRO A 79 -7.55 18.84 -40.11
C PRO A 79 -8.60 17.73 -40.24
N LEU A 80 -9.85 18.05 -40.01
CA LEU A 80 -10.97 17.22 -40.49
C LEU A 80 -11.01 17.31 -42.00
N PHE A 81 -11.04 16.15 -42.68
CA PHE A 81 -11.14 16.03 -44.10
C PHE A 81 -12.21 15.00 -44.44
N ASN A 82 -13.14 15.38 -45.29
CA ASN A 82 -14.18 14.48 -45.81
C ASN A 82 -14.00 14.41 -47.34
N ALA A 83 -13.88 13.20 -47.85
CA ALA A 83 -13.80 12.94 -49.27
C ALA A 83 -15.10 13.34 -49.97
N SER A 84 -14.97 13.72 -51.24
CA SER A 84 -16.12 13.98 -52.11
C SER A 84 -16.83 12.65 -52.45
N LYS A 85 -18.06 12.74 -52.90
CA LYS A 85 -18.80 11.57 -53.39
C LYS A 85 -18.44 11.18 -54.83
N ALA A 86 -17.36 11.74 -55.41
CA ALA A 86 -16.90 11.42 -56.74
C ALA A 86 -16.48 9.94 -56.83
N THR A 87 -16.79 9.32 -57.98
CA THR A 87 -16.51 7.89 -58.23
C THR A 87 -15.35 7.71 -59.22
N ASP A 88 -14.63 8.79 -59.50
CA ASP A 88 -13.44 8.82 -60.37
C ASP A 88 -12.15 8.59 -59.54
N GLU A 89 -11.00 8.59 -60.22
CA GLU A 89 -9.67 8.37 -59.61
C GLU A 89 -9.34 9.45 -58.57
N ILE A 90 -9.87 10.66 -58.72
CA ILE A 90 -9.69 11.76 -57.75
C ILE A 90 -10.50 11.49 -56.48
N GLY A 91 -11.73 10.99 -56.63
CA GLY A 91 -12.55 10.58 -55.52
C GLY A 91 -11.94 9.42 -54.75
N ASP A 92 -11.31 8.45 -55.45
CA ASP A 92 -10.58 7.35 -54.82
C ASP A 92 -9.36 7.89 -54.02
N LEU A 93 -8.64 8.82 -54.56
CA LEU A 93 -7.51 9.47 -53.89
C LEU A 93 -7.97 10.24 -52.64
N GLU A 94 -9.09 10.98 -52.73
CA GLU A 94 -9.67 11.69 -51.57
C GLU A 94 -10.09 10.71 -50.49
N ARG A 95 -10.73 9.57 -50.82
CA ARG A 95 -11.14 8.53 -49.86
C ARG A 95 -9.93 7.89 -49.13
N ASN A 96 -8.88 7.57 -49.88
CA ASN A 96 -7.66 7.01 -49.29
C ASN A 96 -6.96 8.02 -48.39
N LEU A 97 -6.93 9.31 -48.77
CA LEU A 97 -6.35 10.36 -47.97
C LEU A 97 -7.20 10.66 -46.73
N GLU A 98 -8.54 10.58 -46.79
CA GLU A 98 -9.45 10.65 -45.64
C GLU A 98 -9.15 9.57 -44.62
N LYS A 99 -9.00 8.31 -45.07
CA LYS A 99 -8.62 7.20 -44.19
C LYS A 99 -7.27 7.47 -43.51
N HIS A 100 -6.28 7.95 -44.28
CA HIS A 100 -4.97 8.26 -43.74
C HIS A 100 -4.99 9.39 -42.70
N VAL A 101 -5.73 10.47 -42.95
CA VAL A 101 -5.93 11.59 -41.99
C VAL A 101 -6.64 11.13 -40.73
N THR A 102 -7.65 10.28 -40.89
CA THR A 102 -8.40 9.71 -39.76
C THR A 102 -7.48 8.86 -38.87
N ASN A 103 -6.63 8.03 -39.46
CA ASN A 103 -5.65 7.25 -38.72
C ASN A 103 -4.63 8.14 -38.01
N LEU A 104 -4.06 9.15 -38.68
CA LEU A 104 -3.13 10.10 -38.02
C LEU A 104 -3.78 10.80 -36.81
N ARG A 105 -5.08 11.12 -36.88
CA ARG A 105 -5.83 11.65 -35.74
C ARG A 105 -6.00 10.63 -34.63
N GLY A 106 -6.28 9.38 -34.97
CA GLY A 106 -6.33 8.27 -34.03
C GLY A 106 -5.00 8.11 -33.28
N ILE A 107 -3.88 8.11 -34.01
CA ILE A 107 -2.53 8.06 -33.46
C ILE A 107 -2.28 9.23 -32.50
N ALA A 108 -2.59 10.47 -32.93
CA ALA A 108 -2.39 11.66 -32.11
C ALA A 108 -3.26 11.66 -30.85
N SER A 109 -4.50 11.20 -30.95
CA SER A 109 -5.41 11.05 -29.81
C SER A 109 -4.91 9.99 -28.82
N PHE A 110 -4.57 8.82 -29.32
CA PHE A 110 -4.05 7.70 -28.53
C PHE A 110 -2.73 8.06 -27.82
N SER A 111 -1.80 8.71 -28.54
CA SER A 111 -0.56 9.20 -27.92
C SER A 111 -0.80 10.21 -26.81
N ARG A 112 -1.83 11.07 -26.96
CA ARG A 112 -2.20 12.03 -25.91
C ARG A 112 -2.79 11.34 -24.68
N SER A 113 -3.63 10.33 -24.85
CA SER A 113 -4.15 9.52 -23.74
C SER A 113 -3.01 8.84 -22.98
N MET A 114 -2.07 8.23 -23.70
CA MET A 114 -0.88 7.62 -23.06
C MET A 114 -0.04 8.64 -22.28
N ALA A 115 0.12 9.85 -22.81
CA ALA A 115 0.87 10.92 -22.13
C ALA A 115 0.23 11.37 -20.81
N THR A 116 -1.10 11.17 -20.64
CA THR A 116 -1.83 11.43 -19.41
C THR A 116 -1.96 10.21 -18.50
N GLY A 117 -1.31 9.09 -18.86
CA GLY A 117 -1.38 7.85 -18.08
C GLY A 117 -2.64 7.01 -18.33
N ASP A 118 -3.46 7.38 -19.31
CA ASP A 118 -4.63 6.60 -19.70
C ASP A 118 -4.24 5.59 -20.79
N PHE A 119 -4.05 4.34 -20.39
CA PHE A 119 -3.73 3.21 -21.27
C PHE A 119 -4.96 2.38 -21.67
N THR A 120 -6.18 2.79 -21.28
CA THR A 120 -7.43 2.04 -21.56
C THR A 120 -7.89 2.19 -22.99
N GLY A 121 -7.43 3.22 -23.70
CA GLY A 121 -7.76 3.50 -25.09
C GLY A 121 -7.43 2.32 -26.01
N LYS A 122 -8.38 1.95 -26.89
CA LYS A 122 -8.15 0.96 -27.94
C LYS A 122 -7.58 1.66 -29.16
N PHE A 123 -6.54 1.08 -29.72
CA PHE A 123 -5.96 1.47 -31.00
C PHE A 123 -5.88 0.22 -31.89
N GLU A 124 -6.40 0.33 -33.11
CA GLU A 124 -6.39 -0.76 -34.08
C GLU A 124 -5.45 -0.42 -35.23
N LYS A 125 -4.58 -1.38 -35.63
CA LYS A 125 -3.71 -1.24 -36.75
C LYS A 125 -4.53 -1.18 -38.05
N LEU A 126 -4.08 -0.40 -39.03
CA LEU A 126 -4.73 -0.32 -40.33
C LEU A 126 -4.60 -1.62 -41.12
N SER A 127 -3.47 -2.30 -40.99
CA SER A 127 -3.16 -3.57 -41.66
C SER A 127 -2.06 -4.32 -40.92
N SER A 128 -1.72 -5.50 -41.39
CA SER A 128 -0.55 -6.27 -40.89
C SER A 128 0.79 -5.57 -41.19
N GLU A 129 0.82 -4.63 -42.11
CA GLU A 129 2.01 -3.87 -42.51
C GLU A 129 2.06 -2.46 -41.90
N ASP A 130 1.19 -2.18 -40.91
CA ASP A 130 1.16 -0.88 -40.21
C ASP A 130 2.28 -0.79 -39.18
N GLU A 131 3.49 -0.46 -39.63
CA GLU A 131 4.68 -0.30 -38.80
C GLU A 131 4.49 0.79 -37.72
N MET A 132 3.78 1.87 -38.03
CA MET A 132 3.53 2.97 -37.09
C MET A 132 2.56 2.53 -35.98
N GLY A 133 1.50 1.82 -36.35
CA GLY A 133 0.54 1.24 -35.42
C GLY A 133 1.20 0.22 -34.48
N GLU A 134 2.08 -0.62 -35.04
CA GLU A 134 2.84 -1.61 -34.27
C GLU A 134 3.81 -0.96 -33.28
N ALA A 135 4.58 0.02 -33.75
CA ALA A 135 5.48 0.78 -32.87
C ALA A 135 4.74 1.49 -31.74
N LEU A 136 3.56 2.04 -32.04
CA LEU A 136 2.72 2.71 -31.04
C LEU A 136 2.15 1.75 -29.98
N LEU A 137 1.73 0.56 -30.37
CA LEU A 137 1.28 -0.50 -29.44
C LEU A 137 2.44 -1.01 -28.58
N SER A 138 3.62 -1.23 -29.17
CA SER A 138 4.82 -1.62 -28.44
C SER A 138 5.24 -0.55 -27.42
N LEU A 139 5.15 0.72 -27.77
CA LEU A 139 5.39 1.84 -26.85
C LEU A 139 4.38 1.85 -25.70
N LYS A 140 3.08 1.61 -25.99
CA LYS A 140 2.05 1.48 -24.96
C LYS A 140 2.41 0.41 -23.96
N ASP A 141 2.74 -0.80 -24.43
CA ASP A 141 3.04 -1.94 -23.54
C ASP A 141 4.29 -1.66 -22.68
N SER A 142 5.31 -1.05 -23.26
CA SER A 142 6.52 -0.64 -22.54
C SER A 142 6.25 0.41 -21.46
N LEU A 143 5.46 1.44 -21.79
CA LEU A 143 5.07 2.48 -20.83
C LEU A 143 4.18 1.92 -19.73
N MET A 144 3.21 1.07 -20.06
CA MET A 144 2.32 0.43 -19.10
C MET A 144 3.10 -0.46 -18.13
N GLY A 145 4.08 -1.23 -18.62
CA GLY A 145 5.00 -2.01 -17.79
C GLY A 145 5.79 -1.11 -16.82
N SER A 146 6.42 -0.06 -17.34
CA SER A 146 7.19 0.88 -16.51
C SER A 146 6.34 1.60 -15.47
N PHE A 147 5.10 1.93 -15.79
CA PHE A 147 4.16 2.56 -14.87
C PHE A 147 3.78 1.61 -13.73
N LYS A 148 3.45 0.35 -14.07
CA LYS A 148 3.14 -0.69 -13.10
C LYS A 148 4.32 -0.98 -12.15
N ASP A 149 5.53 -1.08 -12.70
CA ASP A 149 6.74 -1.29 -11.90
C ASP A 149 7.05 -0.10 -10.99
N SER A 150 6.80 1.12 -11.45
CA SER A 150 6.97 2.33 -10.64
C SER A 150 5.97 2.39 -9.50
N GLU A 151 4.71 2.02 -9.75
CA GLU A 151 3.67 1.98 -8.73
C GLU A 151 3.94 0.88 -7.69
N SER A 152 4.39 -0.31 -8.13
CA SER A 152 4.78 -1.40 -7.25
C SER A 152 5.94 -0.97 -6.32
N ARG A 153 7.01 -0.40 -6.90
CA ARG A 153 8.15 0.11 -6.12
C ARG A 153 7.75 1.19 -5.12
N ARG A 154 6.86 2.10 -5.50
CA ARG A 154 6.35 3.13 -4.60
C ARG A 154 5.61 2.53 -3.41
N ARG A 155 4.73 1.54 -3.64
CA ARG A 155 4.03 0.81 -2.57
C ARG A 155 5.00 0.09 -1.64
N GLU A 156 5.99 -0.60 -2.19
CA GLU A 156 7.02 -1.27 -1.39
C GLU A 156 7.82 -0.29 -0.52
N GLU A 157 8.16 0.88 -1.06
CA GLU A 157 8.86 1.93 -0.33
C GLU A 157 7.99 2.57 0.76
N GLU A 158 6.70 2.79 0.49
CA GLU A 158 5.73 3.26 1.48
C GLU A 158 5.59 2.26 2.63
N ILE A 159 5.43 0.97 2.34
CA ILE A 159 5.37 -0.10 3.35
C ILE A 159 6.67 -0.16 4.15
N ARG A 160 7.81 -0.13 3.49
CA ARG A 160 9.13 -0.16 4.16
C ARG A 160 9.32 1.02 5.10
N THR A 161 8.93 2.22 4.66
CA THR A 161 9.01 3.43 5.47
C THR A 161 8.08 3.35 6.67
N TRP A 162 6.84 2.92 6.47
CA TRP A 162 5.87 2.69 7.52
C TRP A 162 6.39 1.68 8.54
N THR A 163 6.88 0.52 8.12
CA THR A 163 7.46 -0.50 8.99
C THR A 163 8.61 0.05 9.83
N ALA A 164 9.55 0.78 9.19
CA ALA A 164 10.70 1.34 9.88
C ALA A 164 10.32 2.40 10.94
N GLN A 165 9.35 3.26 10.62
CA GLN A 165 8.82 4.25 11.57
C GLN A 165 8.13 3.57 12.76
N GLY A 166 7.33 2.52 12.50
CA GLY A 166 6.70 1.73 13.53
C GLY A 166 7.73 1.09 14.47
N LEU A 167 8.69 0.35 13.93
CA LEU A 167 9.74 -0.27 14.73
C LEU A 167 10.53 0.73 15.57
N ALA A 168 10.83 1.92 15.02
CA ALA A 168 11.50 2.97 15.78
C ALA A 168 10.64 3.49 16.95
N LYS A 169 9.35 3.72 16.71
CA LYS A 169 8.37 4.13 17.73
C LYS A 169 8.31 3.13 18.89
N PHE A 170 8.09 1.86 18.57
CA PHE A 170 7.99 0.80 19.57
C PHE A 170 9.31 0.49 20.26
N SER A 171 10.44 0.60 19.58
CA SER A 171 11.77 0.47 20.20
C SER A 171 11.99 1.55 21.28
N THR A 172 11.47 2.76 21.09
CA THR A 172 11.52 3.82 22.09
C THR A 172 10.63 3.47 23.28
N LEU A 173 9.40 3.01 23.03
CA LEU A 173 8.48 2.55 24.06
C LEU A 173 9.08 1.42 24.90
N PHE A 174 9.71 0.43 24.29
CA PHE A 174 10.35 -0.70 24.98
C PHE A 174 11.56 -0.26 25.82
N ARG A 175 12.29 0.74 25.38
CA ARG A 175 13.43 1.28 26.13
C ARG A 175 13.01 2.09 27.35
N GLU A 176 11.88 2.80 27.25
CA GLU A 176 11.30 3.58 28.33
C GLU A 176 10.45 2.74 29.31
N ALA A 177 10.23 1.46 28.96
CA ALA A 177 9.49 0.55 29.82
C ALA A 177 10.18 0.41 31.19
N GLU A 178 9.48 0.84 32.22
CA GLU A 178 9.83 0.56 33.62
C GLU A 178 9.52 -0.89 33.97
N ASP A 179 9.91 -1.34 35.19
CA ASP A 179 9.70 -2.71 35.69
C ASP A 179 8.21 -2.97 36.05
N ASN A 180 7.30 -2.52 35.17
CA ASN A 180 5.84 -2.69 35.34
C ASN A 180 5.23 -3.30 34.07
N LEU A 181 5.00 -4.62 34.08
CA LEU A 181 4.39 -5.36 33.00
C LEU A 181 2.99 -4.87 32.62
N GLN A 182 2.20 -4.43 33.62
CA GLN A 182 0.85 -3.96 33.39
C GLN A 182 0.81 -2.66 32.58
N ASP A 183 1.65 -1.68 32.98
CA ASP A 183 1.71 -0.40 32.28
C ASP A 183 2.32 -0.54 30.89
N LEU A 184 3.40 -1.33 30.76
CA LEU A 184 3.98 -1.67 29.45
C LEU A 184 2.93 -2.28 28.53
N SER A 185 2.22 -3.32 28.98
CA SER A 185 1.23 -4.03 28.16
C SER A 185 0.08 -3.13 27.77
N ARG A 186 -0.39 -2.27 28.65
CA ARG A 186 -1.48 -1.33 28.37
C ARG A 186 -1.08 -0.29 27.32
N VAL A 187 0.10 0.33 27.48
CA VAL A 187 0.60 1.34 26.54
C VAL A 187 0.90 0.70 25.20
N LEU A 188 1.54 -0.47 25.20
CA LEU A 188 1.84 -1.21 23.98
C LEU A 188 0.58 -1.53 23.18
N MET A 189 -0.45 -2.07 23.84
CA MET A 189 -1.69 -2.45 23.13
C MET A 189 -2.42 -1.24 22.55
N LYS A 190 -2.46 -0.13 23.28
CA LYS A 190 -3.03 1.12 22.77
C LYS A 190 -2.29 1.58 21.52
N GLU A 191 -0.99 1.75 21.63
CA GLU A 191 -0.15 2.27 20.53
C GLU A 191 -0.13 1.34 19.32
N LEU A 192 -0.19 0.01 19.55
CA LEU A 192 -0.19 -0.98 18.47
C LEU A 192 -1.52 -0.97 17.70
N VAL A 193 -2.66 -0.97 18.42
CA VAL A 193 -3.99 -0.89 17.81
C VAL A 193 -4.15 0.41 17.00
N GLU A 194 -3.72 1.55 17.56
CA GLU A 194 -3.75 2.83 16.85
C GLU A 194 -2.82 2.85 15.63
N TYR A 195 -1.66 2.20 15.69
CA TYR A 195 -0.69 2.16 14.59
C TYR A 195 -1.10 1.23 13.46
N THR A 196 -1.69 0.09 13.79
CA THR A 196 -2.15 -0.91 12.80
C THR A 196 -3.59 -0.69 12.36
N GLU A 197 -4.27 0.34 12.93
CA GLU A 197 -5.69 0.60 12.66
C GLU A 197 -6.59 -0.62 12.96
N ALA A 198 -6.13 -1.50 13.88
CA ALA A 198 -6.94 -2.60 14.37
C ALA A 198 -8.02 -2.09 15.33
N ASP A 199 -9.07 -2.87 15.58
CA ASP A 199 -10.17 -2.47 16.46
C ASP A 199 -9.96 -2.89 17.89
N VAL A 200 -9.29 -4.03 18.11
CA VAL A 200 -9.01 -4.61 19.41
C VAL A 200 -7.60 -5.17 19.46
N GLY A 201 -6.92 -4.97 20.58
CA GLY A 201 -5.65 -5.62 20.89
C GLY A 201 -5.61 -6.13 22.32
N ALA A 202 -4.97 -7.28 22.53
CA ALA A 202 -4.75 -7.86 23.84
C ALA A 202 -3.36 -8.49 23.93
N LEU A 203 -2.72 -8.37 25.09
CA LEU A 203 -1.45 -9.06 25.39
C LEU A 203 -1.64 -9.96 26.59
N PHE A 204 -1.46 -11.24 26.38
CA PHE A 204 -1.43 -12.29 27.38
C PHE A 204 0.02 -12.62 27.70
N ILE A 205 0.38 -12.67 28.99
CA ILE A 205 1.74 -13.00 29.44
C ILE A 205 1.70 -14.34 30.15
N ALA A 206 2.66 -15.23 29.82
CA ALA A 206 2.82 -16.50 30.49
C ALA A 206 3.32 -16.29 31.92
N MET A 207 2.56 -16.74 32.89
CA MET A 207 2.87 -16.65 34.32
C MET A 207 2.91 -18.02 34.96
N ASP A 208 3.85 -18.21 35.90
CA ASP A 208 3.92 -19.44 36.69
C ASP A 208 2.81 -19.41 37.76
N GLN A 209 2.05 -20.48 37.88
CA GLN A 209 1.01 -20.62 38.88
C GLN A 209 1.61 -21.16 40.17
N GLU A 210 1.32 -20.49 41.30
CA GLU A 210 1.85 -20.94 42.62
C GLU A 210 1.29 -22.32 42.97
N GLY A 211 2.17 -23.33 43.04
CA GLY A 211 1.84 -24.70 43.41
C GLY A 211 1.50 -25.67 42.31
N GLU A 212 1.57 -25.23 41.07
CA GLU A 212 1.41 -26.07 39.88
C GLU A 212 2.64 -25.95 38.98
N ASP A 213 3.04 -27.05 38.30
CA ASP A 213 4.15 -27.01 37.32
C ASP A 213 3.72 -26.45 35.94
N GLU A 214 2.49 -25.93 35.85
CA GLU A 214 1.92 -25.41 34.60
C GLU A 214 1.90 -23.88 34.58
N GLN A 215 2.22 -23.32 33.44
CA GLN A 215 2.09 -21.89 33.18
C GLN A 215 0.70 -21.59 32.62
N ILE A 216 0.17 -20.41 32.96
CA ILE A 216 -1.07 -19.86 32.42
C ILE A 216 -0.79 -18.54 31.69
N LEU A 217 -1.61 -18.26 30.69
CA LEU A 217 -1.59 -17.00 29.94
C LEU A 217 -2.58 -16.03 30.59
N GLU A 218 -2.07 -15.03 31.30
CA GLU A 218 -2.89 -13.99 31.95
C GLU A 218 -2.94 -12.71 31.10
N LEU A 219 -4.10 -12.06 31.06
CA LEU A 219 -4.29 -10.79 30.38
C LEU A 219 -3.62 -9.65 31.15
N PHE A 220 -2.58 -9.06 30.59
CA PHE A 220 -1.84 -7.92 31.16
C PHE A 220 -2.23 -6.57 30.54
N GLY A 221 -2.58 -6.53 29.27
CA GLY A 221 -2.99 -5.31 28.59
C GLY A 221 -4.03 -5.58 27.52
N SER A 222 -5.01 -4.70 27.43
CA SER A 222 -5.98 -4.72 26.33
C SER A 222 -6.36 -3.30 25.95
N TYR A 223 -6.65 -3.11 24.69
CA TYR A 223 -7.20 -1.89 24.14
C TYR A 223 -8.38 -2.23 23.24
N ALA A 224 -9.55 -1.76 23.65
CA ALA A 224 -10.81 -1.94 22.93
C ALA A 224 -11.73 -0.78 23.31
N PHE A 225 -12.77 -0.56 22.53
CA PHE A 225 -13.77 0.47 22.82
C PHE A 225 -14.53 0.23 24.13
N ASP A 226 -14.56 -1.01 24.66
CA ASP A 226 -15.25 -1.35 25.92
C ASP A 226 -14.24 -1.81 27.00
N ARG A 227 -13.84 -0.88 27.86
CA ARG A 227 -12.71 -0.98 28.81
C ARG A 227 -12.88 -1.97 29.97
N GLU A 228 -14.09 -2.40 30.31
CA GLU A 228 -14.33 -3.07 31.62
C GLU A 228 -14.48 -4.59 31.57
N LYS A 229 -14.77 -5.19 30.41
CA LYS A 229 -15.10 -6.61 30.30
C LYS A 229 -13.93 -7.59 30.31
N TYR A 230 -12.70 -7.11 30.14
CA TYR A 230 -11.52 -7.96 29.90
C TYR A 230 -10.53 -8.02 31.07
N ARG A 231 -10.88 -7.52 32.26
CA ARG A 231 -9.92 -7.34 33.36
C ARG A 231 -9.36 -8.62 34.00
N HIS A 232 -9.95 -9.78 33.77
CA HIS A 232 -9.44 -11.08 34.28
C HIS A 232 -9.79 -12.18 33.27
N ARG A 233 -8.98 -12.34 32.26
CA ARG A 233 -9.03 -13.50 31.37
C ARG A 233 -7.71 -14.23 31.48
N SER A 234 -7.77 -15.52 31.76
CA SER A 234 -6.63 -16.42 31.71
C SER A 234 -6.98 -17.61 30.81
N PHE A 235 -5.96 -18.18 30.18
CA PHE A 235 -6.08 -19.35 29.34
C PHE A 235 -4.98 -20.34 29.70
N HIS A 236 -5.30 -21.63 29.73
CA HIS A 236 -4.30 -22.68 29.75
C HIS A 236 -3.68 -22.84 28.37
N PHE A 237 -2.47 -23.39 28.33
CA PHE A 237 -1.86 -23.75 27.05
C PHE A 237 -2.73 -24.79 26.33
N GLY A 238 -3.08 -24.51 25.06
CA GLY A 238 -4.04 -25.30 24.27
C GLY A 238 -5.51 -24.88 24.42
N GLU A 239 -5.86 -24.01 25.35
CA GLU A 239 -7.22 -23.53 25.56
C GLU A 239 -7.55 -22.37 24.61
N GLY A 240 -8.60 -22.53 23.81
CA GLY A 240 -9.03 -21.52 22.83
C GLY A 240 -7.95 -21.22 21.77
N LEU A 241 -8.10 -20.12 21.04
CA LEU A 241 -7.11 -19.74 20.03
C LEU A 241 -5.82 -19.18 20.67
N VAL A 242 -5.94 -18.45 21.77
CA VAL A 242 -4.79 -17.89 22.49
C VAL A 242 -3.90 -18.98 23.04
N GLY A 243 -4.46 -19.95 23.78
CA GLY A 243 -3.72 -21.06 24.34
C GLY A 243 -3.18 -22.00 23.26
N ARG A 244 -3.90 -22.16 22.15
CA ARG A 244 -3.46 -22.93 21.00
C ARG A 244 -2.23 -22.32 20.32
N SER A 245 -2.25 -21.00 20.06
CA SER A 245 -1.09 -20.29 19.51
C SER A 245 0.16 -20.44 20.41
N ALA A 246 -0.02 -20.41 21.73
CA ALA A 246 1.07 -20.62 22.67
C ALA A 246 1.59 -22.08 22.64
N LEU A 247 0.71 -23.07 22.58
CA LEU A 247 1.07 -24.48 22.57
C LEU A 247 1.78 -24.89 21.28
N GLU A 248 1.20 -24.51 20.13
CA GLU A 248 1.74 -24.81 18.80
C GLU A 248 2.94 -23.93 18.43
N LYS A 249 3.11 -22.78 19.12
CA LYS A 249 4.16 -21.79 18.84
C LYS A 249 4.09 -21.24 17.42
N GLU A 250 2.88 -21.15 16.88
CA GLU A 250 2.61 -20.71 15.52
C GLU A 250 1.71 -19.48 15.51
N VAL A 251 1.92 -18.65 14.50
CA VAL A 251 1.06 -17.51 14.23
C VAL A 251 -0.26 -18.03 13.68
N ILE A 252 -1.36 -17.62 14.28
CA ILE A 252 -2.72 -17.97 13.82
C ILE A 252 -3.35 -16.70 13.23
N TYR A 253 -3.68 -16.74 11.93
CA TYR A 253 -4.45 -15.71 11.27
C TYR A 253 -5.73 -16.31 10.68
N ILE A 254 -6.88 -15.79 11.08
CA ILE A 254 -8.20 -16.29 10.69
C ILE A 254 -9.03 -15.12 10.17
N THR A 255 -9.68 -15.31 9.02
CA THR A 255 -10.55 -14.32 8.36
C THR A 255 -12.03 -14.69 8.37
N ASP A 256 -12.39 -15.88 8.89
CA ASP A 256 -13.77 -16.35 9.02
C ASP A 256 -13.97 -16.85 10.47
N LEU A 257 -14.41 -15.91 11.32
CA LEU A 257 -14.60 -16.16 12.74
C LEU A 257 -16.02 -16.60 13.04
N PRO A 258 -16.21 -17.59 13.95
CA PRO A 258 -17.54 -17.94 14.44
C PRO A 258 -18.20 -16.71 15.11
N PRO A 259 -19.52 -16.49 14.92
CA PRO A 259 -20.25 -15.32 15.45
C PRO A 259 -20.17 -15.15 16.97
N ASP A 260 -19.90 -16.23 17.69
CA ASP A 260 -19.86 -16.25 19.15
C ASP A 260 -18.44 -16.15 19.75
N TYR A 261 -17.40 -16.04 18.90
CA TYR A 261 -16.01 -16.02 19.38
C TYR A 261 -15.68 -14.75 20.15
N MET A 262 -15.94 -13.60 19.56
CA MET A 262 -15.72 -12.26 20.16
C MET A 262 -16.72 -11.27 19.58
N LYS A 263 -17.16 -10.30 20.38
CA LYS A 263 -17.97 -9.17 19.91
C LYS A 263 -17.25 -7.86 20.23
N ILE A 264 -17.05 -7.06 19.19
CA ILE A 264 -16.54 -5.70 19.32
C ILE A 264 -17.73 -4.78 19.56
N ARG A 265 -17.71 -4.06 20.70
CA ARG A 265 -18.74 -3.07 21.04
C ARG A 265 -18.19 -1.68 20.87
N SER A 266 -18.85 -0.87 20.05
CA SER A 266 -18.60 0.55 19.90
C SER A 266 -19.81 1.36 20.36
N GLY A 267 -19.69 2.68 20.44
CA GLY A 267 -20.83 3.57 20.70
C GLY A 267 -21.93 3.52 19.63
N LEU A 268 -21.67 2.85 18.49
CA LEU A 268 -22.58 2.72 17.35
C LEU A 268 -23.23 1.33 17.25
N GLY A 269 -22.78 0.33 18.03
CA GLY A 269 -23.33 -1.03 17.99
C GLY A 269 -22.33 -2.12 18.40
N GLU A 270 -22.77 -3.37 18.25
CA GLU A 270 -21.95 -4.58 18.40
C GLU A 270 -21.70 -5.18 17.02
N ASP A 271 -20.45 -5.54 16.74
CA ASP A 271 -20.09 -6.27 15.51
C ASP A 271 -19.09 -7.38 15.83
N VAL A 272 -18.96 -8.35 14.90
CA VAL A 272 -18.03 -9.46 15.02
C VAL A 272 -16.79 -9.11 14.17
N PRO A 273 -15.57 -9.26 14.71
CA PRO A 273 -14.38 -9.02 13.90
C PRO A 273 -14.34 -9.94 12.67
N SER A 274 -13.95 -9.38 11.55
CA SER A 274 -13.77 -10.15 10.30
C SER A 274 -12.44 -10.90 10.30
N SER A 275 -11.45 -10.43 11.04
CA SER A 275 -10.15 -11.09 11.14
C SER A 275 -9.56 -11.02 12.54
N ILE A 276 -8.77 -12.04 12.88
CA ILE A 276 -8.00 -12.12 14.12
C ILE A 276 -6.60 -12.64 13.83
N LEU A 277 -5.63 -12.00 14.44
CA LEU A 277 -4.22 -12.37 14.42
C LEU A 277 -3.77 -12.70 15.83
N LEU A 278 -3.25 -13.90 16.05
CA LEU A 278 -2.60 -14.30 17.29
C LEU A 278 -1.13 -14.55 17.00
N PHE A 279 -0.29 -13.85 17.72
CA PHE A 279 1.16 -13.92 17.55
C PHE A 279 1.81 -14.40 18.85
N PRO A 280 2.46 -15.59 18.87
CA PRO A 280 3.17 -16.09 20.04
C PRO A 280 4.47 -15.32 20.24
N VAL A 281 4.59 -14.64 21.36
CA VAL A 281 5.80 -13.88 21.74
C VAL A 281 6.78 -14.85 22.40
N MET A 282 7.91 -15.11 21.74
CA MET A 282 8.84 -16.17 22.17
C MET A 282 10.28 -15.65 22.22
N LEU A 283 11.05 -16.19 23.16
CA LEU A 283 12.51 -16.04 23.22
C LEU A 283 13.15 -17.40 23.43
N ASP A 284 14.11 -17.79 22.59
CA ASP A 284 14.82 -19.07 22.67
C ASP A 284 13.86 -20.28 22.82
N ASN A 285 12.79 -20.31 22.01
CA ASN A 285 11.74 -21.33 22.03
C ASN A 285 10.85 -21.38 23.29
N ASN A 286 11.00 -20.42 24.23
CA ASN A 286 10.15 -20.28 25.39
C ASN A 286 9.04 -19.27 25.12
N ILE A 287 7.79 -19.63 25.40
CA ILE A 287 6.65 -18.71 25.30
C ILE A 287 6.68 -17.72 26.46
N LEU A 288 6.71 -16.44 26.15
CA LEU A 288 6.61 -15.36 27.10
C LEU A 288 5.20 -14.75 27.15
N GLY A 289 4.44 -14.94 26.07
CA GLY A 289 3.07 -14.46 25.97
C GLY A 289 2.46 -14.69 24.59
N VAL A 290 1.24 -14.17 24.39
CA VAL A 290 0.55 -14.15 23.10
C VAL A 290 -0.05 -12.76 22.91
N LEU A 291 0.21 -12.19 21.73
CA LEU A 291 -0.39 -10.94 21.28
C LEU A 291 -1.58 -11.27 20.38
N GLU A 292 -2.73 -10.69 20.68
CA GLU A 292 -3.97 -10.81 19.91
C GLU A 292 -4.34 -9.47 19.31
N LEU A 293 -4.61 -9.44 18.00
CA LEU A 293 -5.19 -8.29 17.30
C LEU A 293 -6.44 -8.76 16.56
N ALA A 294 -7.52 -7.99 16.66
CA ALA A 294 -8.75 -8.26 15.94
C ALA A 294 -9.21 -7.01 15.20
N SER A 295 -9.73 -7.20 13.98
CA SER A 295 -10.20 -6.11 13.13
C SER A 295 -11.52 -6.44 12.45
N LEU A 296 -12.34 -5.40 12.21
CA LEU A 296 -13.55 -5.47 11.39
C LEU A 296 -13.24 -5.63 9.90
N GLY A 297 -12.01 -5.34 9.48
CA GLY A 297 -11.48 -5.60 8.15
C GLY A 297 -10.46 -6.74 8.14
N GLU A 298 -9.90 -7.03 6.96
CA GLU A 298 -8.75 -7.93 6.85
C GLU A 298 -7.47 -7.19 7.28
N ILE A 299 -6.62 -7.85 8.07
CA ILE A 299 -5.29 -7.34 8.43
C ILE A 299 -4.35 -7.57 7.25
N PRO A 300 -3.79 -6.51 6.65
CA PRO A 300 -2.89 -6.65 5.50
C PRO A 300 -1.59 -7.40 5.84
N GLU A 301 -1.05 -8.14 4.87
CA GLU A 301 0.18 -8.93 5.01
C GLU A 301 1.36 -8.16 5.60
N HIS A 302 1.55 -6.90 5.18
CA HIS A 302 2.63 -6.06 5.70
C HIS A 302 2.48 -5.71 7.18
N GLN A 303 1.25 -5.66 7.70
CA GLN A 303 1.00 -5.46 9.13
C GLN A 303 1.27 -6.74 9.93
N ILE A 304 0.94 -7.91 9.38
CA ILE A 304 1.28 -9.20 9.98
C ILE A 304 2.80 -9.33 10.10
N GLU A 305 3.53 -8.99 9.04
CA GLU A 305 5.00 -9.02 9.05
C GLU A 305 5.60 -7.98 10.01
N PHE A 306 4.99 -6.81 10.12
CA PHE A 306 5.36 -5.80 11.12
C PHE A 306 5.20 -6.33 12.55
N VAL A 307 4.06 -6.99 12.86
CA VAL A 307 3.82 -7.60 14.18
C VAL A 307 4.83 -8.69 14.47
N ARG A 308 5.26 -9.47 13.45
CA ARG A 308 6.32 -10.47 13.59
C ARG A 308 7.64 -9.84 14.03
N GLN A 309 8.09 -8.79 13.34
CA GLN A 309 9.33 -8.08 13.68
C GLN A 309 9.25 -7.38 15.05
N LEU A 310 8.08 -6.86 15.39
CA LEU A 310 7.82 -6.27 16.70
C LEU A 310 7.86 -7.32 17.82
N GLY A 311 7.36 -8.52 17.55
CA GLY A 311 7.30 -9.63 18.48
C GLY A 311 8.66 -10.04 19.03
N ASP A 312 9.70 -10.03 18.21
CA ASP A 312 11.08 -10.34 18.62
C ASP A 312 11.63 -9.30 19.63
N ALA A 313 11.36 -8.02 19.36
CA ALA A 313 11.75 -6.94 20.27
C ALA A 313 10.93 -6.95 21.57
N LEU A 314 9.63 -7.26 21.47
CA LEU A 314 8.74 -7.43 22.62
C LEU A 314 9.18 -8.61 23.47
N ALA A 315 9.53 -9.75 22.88
CA ALA A 315 10.01 -10.93 23.60
C ALA A 315 11.24 -10.59 24.47
N THR A 316 12.22 -9.92 23.88
CA THR A 316 13.42 -9.48 24.61
C THR A 316 13.09 -8.55 25.76
N THR A 317 12.14 -7.62 25.55
CA THR A 317 11.70 -6.67 26.56
C THR A 317 10.95 -7.36 27.70
N LEU A 318 10.02 -8.25 27.38
CA LEU A 318 9.27 -9.02 28.38
C LEU A 318 10.19 -9.89 29.23
N ALA A 319 11.16 -10.58 28.60
CA ALA A 319 12.16 -11.38 29.31
C ALA A 319 12.97 -10.53 30.31
N LYS A 320 13.43 -9.35 29.88
CA LYS A 320 14.16 -8.40 30.73
C LYS A 320 13.30 -7.95 31.93
N VAL A 321 12.07 -7.50 31.68
CA VAL A 321 11.18 -6.98 32.74
C VAL A 321 10.82 -8.12 33.72
N LYS A 322 10.52 -9.32 33.24
CA LYS A 322 10.28 -10.51 34.10
C LYS A 322 11.49 -10.82 34.97
N ALA A 323 12.70 -10.83 34.38
CA ALA A 323 13.93 -11.09 35.16
C ALA A 323 14.19 -10.01 36.22
N ASN A 324 13.95 -8.76 35.92
CA ASN A 324 14.07 -7.65 36.90
C ASN A 324 13.08 -7.80 38.04
N LEU A 325 11.82 -8.09 37.73
CA LEU A 325 10.78 -8.32 38.73
C LEU A 325 11.10 -9.52 39.63
N GLN A 326 11.60 -10.60 39.07
CA GLN A 326 12.02 -11.78 39.83
C GLN A 326 13.22 -11.46 40.73
N THR A 327 14.21 -10.73 40.21
CA THR A 327 15.37 -10.29 40.99
C THR A 327 14.92 -9.39 42.15
N LYS A 328 14.01 -8.46 41.93
CA LYS A 328 13.45 -7.59 42.97
C LYS A 328 12.70 -8.36 44.04
N LYS A 329 11.86 -9.33 43.63
CA LYS A 329 11.13 -10.23 44.56
C LYS A 329 12.09 -11.02 45.42
N LEU A 330 13.15 -11.61 44.84
CA LEU A 330 14.19 -12.34 45.60
C LEU A 330 14.97 -11.43 46.54
N PHE A 331 15.31 -10.22 46.10
CA PHE A 331 15.98 -9.25 46.98
C PHE A 331 15.14 -8.88 48.19
N GLU A 332 13.84 -8.60 48.01
CA GLU A 332 12.93 -8.30 49.11
C GLU A 332 12.76 -9.48 50.04
N GLN A 333 12.66 -10.71 49.51
CA GLN A 333 12.60 -11.93 50.33
C GLN A 333 13.87 -12.12 51.15
N THR A 334 15.05 -11.96 50.50
CA THR A 334 16.34 -12.07 51.20
C THR A 334 16.50 -11.02 52.26
N LYS A 335 16.06 -9.77 52.00
CA LYS A 335 16.06 -8.70 52.99
C LYS A 335 15.17 -9.02 54.22
N LYS A 336 13.95 -9.52 54.00
CA LYS A 336 13.06 -9.95 55.10
C LYS A 336 13.68 -11.07 55.91
N GLN A 337 14.29 -12.06 55.26
CA GLN A 337 14.98 -13.16 55.95
C GLN A 337 16.16 -12.66 56.81
N ALA A 338 16.94 -11.72 56.28
CA ALA A 338 18.06 -11.11 56.98
C ALA A 338 17.57 -10.30 58.24
N GLU A 339 16.48 -9.55 58.07
CA GLU A 339 15.84 -8.81 59.19
C GLU A 339 15.34 -9.77 60.26
N GLU A 340 14.71 -10.88 59.86
CA GLU A 340 14.23 -11.93 60.81
C GLU A 340 15.36 -12.63 61.53
N LEU A 341 16.45 -13.00 60.81
CA LEU A 341 17.64 -13.58 61.44
C LEU A 341 18.29 -12.61 62.42
N THR A 342 18.38 -11.32 62.08
CA THR A 342 18.92 -10.30 63.00
C THR A 342 18.07 -10.17 64.29
N PHE A 343 16.74 -10.24 64.12
CA PHE A 343 15.83 -10.25 65.24
C PHE A 343 16.01 -11.50 66.12
N GLN A 344 16.10 -12.69 65.50
CA GLN A 344 16.32 -13.95 66.21
C GLN A 344 17.67 -13.93 66.98
N GLU A 345 18.75 -13.42 66.35
CA GLU A 345 20.05 -13.26 66.97
C GLU A 345 19.98 -12.36 68.21
N LYS A 346 19.25 -11.24 68.12
CA LYS A 346 19.05 -10.33 69.26
C LYS A 346 18.30 -10.98 70.43
N VAL A 347 17.23 -11.73 70.10
CA VAL A 347 16.49 -12.47 71.10
C VAL A 347 17.33 -13.57 71.76
N PHE A 348 18.11 -14.29 70.93
CA PHE A 348 19.05 -15.31 71.42
C PHE A 348 20.10 -14.71 72.33
N ARG A 349 20.70 -13.58 71.98
CA ARG A 349 21.70 -12.88 72.82
C ARG A 349 21.09 -12.43 74.14
N GLN A 350 19.85 -11.92 74.19
CA GLN A 350 19.11 -11.53 75.42
C GLN A 350 18.84 -12.75 76.30
N ASN A 351 18.43 -13.88 75.73
CA ASN A 351 18.21 -15.12 76.48
C ASN A 351 19.55 -15.66 77.04
N MET A 352 20.63 -15.61 76.31
CA MET A 352 21.96 -16.00 76.80
C MET A 352 22.39 -15.12 78.02
N GLU A 353 22.21 -13.80 77.88
CA GLU A 353 22.55 -12.88 79.01
C GLU A 353 21.67 -13.14 80.24
N GLN A 354 20.41 -13.46 80.04
CA GLN A 354 19.54 -13.85 81.20
C GLN A 354 19.98 -15.19 81.79
N LEU A 355 20.37 -16.18 81.01
CA LEU A 355 20.88 -17.46 81.53
C LEU A 355 22.19 -17.30 82.26
N GLU A 356 23.08 -16.47 81.79
CA GLU A 356 24.35 -16.15 82.44
C GLU A 356 24.10 -15.49 83.84
N LYS A 357 23.21 -14.51 83.87
CA LYS A 357 22.79 -13.88 85.17
C LYS A 357 22.15 -14.89 86.09
N ALA A 358 21.30 -15.75 85.61
CA ALA A 358 20.68 -16.80 86.45
C ALA A 358 21.71 -17.79 86.97
N GLN A 359 22.68 -18.16 86.17
CA GLN A 359 23.80 -19.06 86.50
C GLN A 359 24.65 -18.41 87.62
N ASP A 360 25.02 -17.13 87.47
CA ASP A 360 25.74 -16.39 88.50
C ASP A 360 24.96 -16.30 89.80
N ASP A 361 23.64 -16.07 89.77
CA ASP A 361 22.81 -16.08 90.93
C ASP A 361 22.72 -17.46 91.59
N TYR A 362 22.67 -18.55 90.84
CA TYR A 362 22.73 -19.90 91.40
C TYR A 362 24.09 -20.18 92.08
N VAL A 363 25.21 -19.82 91.49
CA VAL A 363 26.57 -19.98 92.04
C VAL A 363 26.68 -19.15 93.39
N LEU A 364 26.15 -17.95 93.37
CA LEU A 364 26.17 -17.10 94.57
C LEU A 364 25.27 -17.68 95.73
N ARG A 365 24.11 -18.27 95.36
CA ARG A 365 23.24 -18.97 96.35
C ARG A 365 23.90 -20.22 96.91
N GLU A 366 24.52 -21.01 96.04
CA GLU A 366 25.28 -22.20 96.43
C GLU A 366 26.39 -21.86 97.43
N LYS A 367 27.20 -20.81 97.12
CA LYS A 367 28.24 -20.33 98.04
C LYS A 367 27.65 -19.87 99.38
N LYS A 368 26.50 -19.19 99.43
CA LYS A 368 25.85 -18.77 100.69
C LYS A 368 25.37 -19.95 101.45
N LEU A 369 24.75 -20.94 100.82
CA LEU A 369 24.26 -22.17 101.52
C LEU A 369 25.42 -23.00 102.05
N LEU A 370 26.55 -23.14 101.34
CA LEU A 370 27.74 -23.78 101.81
C LEU A 370 28.35 -23.09 103.00
N ALA A 371 28.42 -21.75 103.04
CA ALA A 371 28.86 -20.97 104.14
C ALA A 371 27.95 -21.10 105.36
N GLU A 372 26.63 -21.17 105.20
CA GLU A 372 25.66 -21.41 106.21
C GLU A 372 25.74 -22.81 106.84
N ILE A 373 25.94 -23.82 106.02
CA ILE A 373 26.20 -25.21 106.44
C ILE A 373 27.50 -25.30 107.23
N GLU A 374 28.61 -24.61 106.81
CA GLU A 374 29.85 -24.58 107.59
C GLU A 374 29.69 -23.84 108.94
N ALA A 375 28.88 -22.75 108.99
CA ALA A 375 28.58 -22.06 110.25
C ALA A 375 27.81 -22.98 111.19
N LEU A 376 26.75 -23.66 110.74
CA LEU A 376 25.94 -24.60 111.54
C LEU A 376 26.79 -25.84 112.01
N ARG A 377 27.75 -26.26 111.27
CA ARG A 377 28.71 -27.30 111.70
C ARG A 377 29.66 -26.86 112.80
N LYS A 378 30.06 -25.56 112.77
CA LYS A 378 30.88 -25.02 113.84
C LYS A 378 30.12 -24.76 115.20
N ASP A 379 28.81 -24.50 115.11
CA ASP A 379 27.96 -24.34 116.32
C ASP A 379 27.52 -25.67 116.91
N SER A 380 27.76 -26.82 116.22
CA SER A 380 27.32 -28.16 116.61
C SER A 380 28.46 -29.03 117.26
N ASN A 381 29.69 -28.47 117.38
CA ASN A 381 30.86 -29.07 118.04
C ASN A 381 31.20 -28.20 119.23
#